data_121bc7f7f4e4c7c42afe19d223b88e2f
#
_entry.id   121bc7f7f4e4c7c42afe19d223b88e2f
#
_cell.length_a   1.000
_cell.length_b   1.000
_cell.length_c   1.000
_cell.angle_alpha   90.00
_cell.angle_beta   90.00
_cell.angle_gamma   90.00
#
_symmetry.space_group_name_H-M   'P 1'
#
loop_
_entity.id
_entity.type
_entity.pdbx_description
1 polymer ?
#
loop_
_entity_poly.entity_id
_entity_poly.type
_entity_poly.pdbx_seq_one_letter_code
_entity_poly.pdbx_strand_id
1 'polypeptide(L)'
;MEILKEISTQLRFGDDEKVFELTKQAIEQKIDPQIILADGLLNGMSVISEQFRNHDIFLPEVLLAAKAMYAGLDQLKPLFIKEEIPTFGKIVIGTVKGDLHDLGKNLVGIMLKGAGFDVIDLGKDVAPEKFVETAVKENAKLIGMSALLTTTMPMMKTVVDLLKQNNLNDKIKTVIGGAPITKKYAEEIGADAYAFDAAKSVECAKNMLNN
;
A
#
# COMPACT_ATOMS: atom_id res chain seq x y z
N MET A 1 -20.04 7.53 14.88
CA MET A 1 -21.16 8.28 14.29
C MET A 1 -21.78 7.43 13.19
N GLU A 2 -23.09 7.52 12.98
CA GLU A 2 -23.81 6.65 12.02
C GLU A 2 -23.33 6.84 10.59
N ILE A 3 -23.11 8.09 10.16
CA ILE A 3 -22.63 8.42 8.82
C ILE A 3 -21.26 7.79 8.49
N LEU A 4 -20.33 7.69 9.45
CA LEU A 4 -19.02 7.08 9.24
C LEU A 4 -19.12 5.57 9.02
N LYS A 5 -20.02 4.92 9.76
CA LYS A 5 -20.31 3.49 9.57
C LYS A 5 -20.95 3.25 8.21
N GLU A 6 -21.82 4.16 7.77
CA GLU A 6 -22.43 4.07 6.45
C GLU A 6 -21.39 4.25 5.34
N ILE A 7 -20.47 5.23 5.45
CA ILE A 7 -19.34 5.37 4.53
C ILE A 7 -18.54 4.07 4.44
N SER A 8 -18.15 3.48 5.58
CA SER A 8 -17.43 2.21 5.62
C SER A 8 -18.23 1.08 4.96
N THR A 9 -19.54 1.02 5.18
CA THR A 9 -20.41 0.00 4.60
C THR A 9 -20.54 0.14 3.10
N GLN A 10 -20.82 1.34 2.58
CA GLN A 10 -20.97 1.59 1.14
C GLN A 10 -19.64 1.42 0.38
N LEU A 11 -18.52 1.76 1.02
CA LEU A 11 -17.19 1.47 0.47
C LEU A 11 -16.98 -0.04 0.29
N ARG A 12 -17.38 -0.85 1.25
CA ARG A 12 -17.28 -2.31 1.16
C ARG A 12 -18.13 -2.92 0.05
N PHE A 13 -19.26 -2.30 -0.28
CA PHE A 13 -20.07 -2.65 -1.45
C PHE A 13 -19.51 -2.12 -2.77
N GLY A 14 -18.48 -1.27 -2.73
CA GLY A 14 -17.89 -0.67 -3.92
C GLY A 14 -18.74 0.42 -4.55
N ASP A 15 -19.70 0.99 -3.79
CA ASP A 15 -20.57 2.07 -4.24
C ASP A 15 -19.85 3.43 -4.13
N ASP A 16 -19.12 3.79 -5.17
CA ASP A 16 -18.33 5.01 -5.22
C ASP A 16 -19.18 6.29 -5.23
N GLU A 17 -20.36 6.27 -5.84
CA GLU A 17 -21.28 7.43 -5.85
C GLU A 17 -21.80 7.71 -4.45
N LYS A 18 -22.20 6.64 -3.72
CA LYS A 18 -22.72 6.77 -2.37
C LYS A 18 -21.63 7.19 -1.37
N VAL A 19 -20.42 6.64 -1.48
CA VAL A 19 -19.29 7.04 -0.65
C VAL A 19 -18.95 8.52 -0.88
N PHE A 20 -18.97 8.98 -2.15
CA PHE A 20 -18.77 10.39 -2.47
C PHE A 20 -19.81 11.28 -1.78
N GLU A 21 -21.11 10.97 -1.93
CA GLU A 21 -22.20 11.74 -1.33
C GLU A 21 -22.11 11.78 0.21
N LEU A 22 -21.93 10.62 0.83
CA LEU A 22 -21.84 10.51 2.29
C LEU A 22 -20.61 11.23 2.85
N THR A 23 -19.47 11.15 2.17
CA THR A 23 -18.27 11.88 2.58
C THR A 23 -18.49 13.39 2.50
N LYS A 24 -19.14 13.88 1.43
CA LYS A 24 -19.53 15.28 1.30
C LYS A 24 -20.46 15.72 2.44
N GLN A 25 -21.48 14.93 2.76
CA GLN A 25 -22.40 15.20 3.89
C GLN A 25 -21.65 15.24 5.23
N ALA A 26 -20.68 14.32 5.44
CA ALA A 26 -19.89 14.32 6.67
C ALA A 26 -19.05 15.60 6.81
N ILE A 27 -18.48 16.10 5.68
CA ILE A 27 -17.77 17.38 5.65
C ILE A 27 -18.72 18.55 5.96
N GLU A 28 -19.91 18.59 5.37
CA GLU A 28 -20.93 19.62 5.63
C GLU A 28 -21.39 19.63 7.10
N GLN A 29 -21.43 18.45 7.75
CA GLN A 29 -21.68 18.30 9.17
C GLN A 29 -20.49 18.72 10.05
N LYS A 30 -19.40 19.22 9.45
CA LYS A 30 -18.16 19.65 10.14
C LYS A 30 -17.49 18.52 10.95
N ILE A 31 -17.63 17.29 10.51
CA ILE A 31 -16.86 16.17 11.07
C ILE A 31 -15.40 16.37 10.64
N ASP A 32 -14.47 16.17 11.58
CA ASP A 32 -13.04 16.29 11.33
C ASP A 32 -12.62 15.38 10.14
N PRO A 33 -11.98 15.93 9.09
CA PRO A 33 -11.52 15.14 7.94
C PRO A 33 -10.64 13.95 8.31
N GLN A 34 -9.85 14.03 9.38
CA GLN A 34 -9.03 12.92 9.87
C GLN A 34 -9.91 11.78 10.42
N ILE A 35 -11.01 12.11 11.09
CA ILE A 35 -11.98 11.12 11.60
C ILE A 35 -12.74 10.48 10.43
N ILE A 36 -13.14 11.27 9.41
CA ILE A 36 -13.80 10.73 8.21
C ILE A 36 -12.86 9.75 7.50
N LEU A 37 -11.60 10.12 7.34
CA LEU A 37 -10.59 9.25 6.73
C LEU A 37 -10.41 7.97 7.55
N ALA A 38 -10.15 8.07 8.85
CA ALA A 38 -9.82 6.92 9.70
C ALA A 38 -11.01 5.97 9.91
N ASP A 39 -12.14 6.50 10.40
CA ASP A 39 -13.28 5.69 10.85
C ASP A 39 -14.27 5.36 9.72
N GLY A 40 -14.24 6.15 8.64
CA GLY A 40 -15.05 5.91 7.44
C GLY A 40 -14.29 5.09 6.41
N LEU A 41 -13.32 5.71 5.73
CA LEU A 41 -12.68 5.14 4.55
C LEU A 41 -11.67 4.02 4.90
N LEU A 42 -10.70 4.27 5.78
CA LEU A 42 -9.69 3.29 6.14
C LEU A 42 -10.27 2.09 6.90
N ASN A 43 -11.28 2.32 7.73
CA ASN A 43 -12.02 1.25 8.40
C ASN A 43 -12.69 0.32 7.37
N GLY A 44 -13.40 0.86 6.37
CA GLY A 44 -14.01 0.07 5.29
C GLY A 44 -12.98 -0.75 4.52
N MET A 45 -11.85 -0.15 4.16
CA MET A 45 -10.77 -0.81 3.44
C MET A 45 -10.07 -1.88 4.27
N SER A 46 -9.99 -1.71 5.60
CA SER A 46 -9.45 -2.73 6.51
C SER A 46 -10.30 -4.01 6.50
N VAL A 47 -11.64 -3.88 6.48
CA VAL A 47 -12.54 -5.04 6.37
C VAL A 47 -12.38 -5.75 5.01
N ILE A 48 -12.28 -4.99 3.91
CA ILE A 48 -12.00 -5.54 2.57
C ILE A 48 -10.67 -6.33 2.56
N SER A 49 -9.62 -5.78 3.19
CA SER A 49 -8.32 -6.46 3.30
C SER A 49 -8.41 -7.78 4.06
N GLU A 50 -9.22 -7.83 5.12
CA GLU A 50 -9.46 -9.04 5.90
C GLU A 50 -10.26 -10.10 5.12
N GLN A 51 -11.35 -9.69 4.46
CA GLN A 51 -12.17 -10.57 3.62
C GLN A 51 -11.38 -11.13 2.43
N PHE A 52 -10.54 -10.32 1.80
CA PHE A 52 -9.68 -10.77 0.71
C PHE A 52 -8.64 -11.80 1.20
N ARG A 53 -8.01 -11.58 2.36
CA ARG A 53 -7.08 -12.52 3.00
C ARG A 53 -7.73 -13.85 3.32
N ASN A 54 -9.00 -13.82 3.77
CA ASN A 54 -9.77 -15.01 4.12
C ASN A 54 -10.38 -15.73 2.90
N HIS A 55 -10.18 -15.19 1.68
CA HIS A 55 -10.80 -15.67 0.42
C HIS A 55 -12.34 -15.55 0.39
N ASP A 56 -12.93 -14.66 1.21
CA ASP A 56 -14.36 -14.37 1.21
C ASP A 56 -14.77 -13.50 0.02
N ILE A 57 -13.83 -12.71 -0.52
CA ILE A 57 -13.97 -11.88 -1.72
C ILE A 57 -12.77 -12.07 -2.65
N PHE A 58 -12.90 -11.61 -3.90
CA PHE A 58 -11.90 -11.73 -4.96
C PHE A 58 -11.44 -10.36 -5.46
N LEU A 59 -10.53 -10.35 -6.44
CA LEU A 59 -9.94 -9.12 -6.98
C LEU A 59 -10.97 -8.08 -7.46
N PRO A 60 -12.07 -8.43 -8.15
CA PRO A 60 -13.05 -7.44 -8.60
C PRO A 60 -13.64 -6.61 -7.46
N GLU A 61 -14.01 -7.26 -6.34
CA GLU A 61 -14.58 -6.57 -5.18
C GLU A 61 -13.57 -5.62 -4.53
N VAL A 62 -12.29 -6.02 -4.46
CA VAL A 62 -11.21 -5.15 -3.96
C VAL A 62 -11.04 -3.91 -4.84
N LEU A 63 -11.11 -4.05 -6.17
CA LEU A 63 -11.00 -2.94 -7.11
C LEU A 63 -12.17 -1.96 -7.01
N LEU A 64 -13.40 -2.48 -6.82
CA LEU A 64 -14.60 -1.64 -6.61
C LEU A 64 -14.51 -0.88 -5.29
N ALA A 65 -14.13 -1.55 -4.20
CA ALA A 65 -13.93 -0.90 -2.91
C ALA A 65 -12.83 0.17 -2.95
N ALA A 66 -11.72 -0.09 -3.67
CA ALA A 66 -10.66 0.89 -3.86
C ALA A 66 -11.16 2.12 -4.67
N LYS A 67 -11.97 1.92 -5.71
CA LYS A 67 -12.59 3.02 -6.45
C LYS A 67 -13.47 3.88 -5.54
N ALA A 68 -14.30 3.24 -4.72
CA ALA A 68 -15.15 3.93 -3.75
C ALA A 68 -14.32 4.72 -2.71
N MET A 69 -13.21 4.13 -2.21
CA MET A 69 -12.29 4.82 -1.32
C MET A 69 -11.69 6.07 -1.95
N TYR A 70 -11.26 6.01 -3.23
CA TYR A 70 -10.72 7.18 -3.91
C TYR A 70 -11.76 8.28 -4.10
N ALA A 71 -13.01 7.93 -4.38
CA ALA A 71 -14.11 8.90 -4.49
C ALA A 71 -14.30 9.70 -3.19
N GLY A 72 -14.26 9.03 -2.03
CA GLY A 72 -14.29 9.70 -0.73
C GLY A 72 -13.02 10.52 -0.45
N LEU A 73 -11.83 9.94 -0.70
CA LEU A 73 -10.55 10.60 -0.44
C LEU A 73 -10.39 11.89 -1.27
N ASP A 74 -10.87 11.92 -2.51
CA ASP A 74 -10.81 13.10 -3.36
C ASP A 74 -11.61 14.29 -2.79
N GLN A 75 -12.67 14.03 -2.00
CA GLN A 75 -13.39 15.07 -1.26
C GLN A 75 -12.60 15.60 -0.05
N LEU A 76 -11.76 14.78 0.55
CA LEU A 76 -10.97 15.15 1.74
C LEU A 76 -9.66 15.86 1.39
N LYS A 77 -9.03 15.52 0.25
CA LYS A 77 -7.75 16.11 -0.18
C LYS A 77 -7.67 17.64 -0.06
N PRO A 78 -8.66 18.43 -0.53
CA PRO A 78 -8.60 19.89 -0.42
C PRO A 78 -8.57 20.43 1.01
N LEU A 79 -9.05 19.63 1.98
CA LEU A 79 -9.15 20.02 3.39
C LEU A 79 -7.82 19.84 4.12
N PHE A 80 -6.92 19.02 3.59
CA PHE A 80 -5.56 18.81 4.09
C PHE A 80 -4.51 19.76 3.49
N ILE A 81 -4.92 20.83 2.78
CA ILE A 81 -4.03 21.76 2.03
C ILE A 81 -2.95 22.45 2.89
N LYS A 82 -3.09 22.49 4.21
CA LYS A 82 -2.10 23.05 5.13
C LYS A 82 -1.29 22.01 5.91
N GLU A 83 -1.75 20.77 5.92
CA GLU A 83 -1.12 19.64 6.57
C GLU A 83 -1.07 18.49 5.57
N GLU A 84 0.03 17.77 5.51
CA GLU A 84 0.09 16.55 4.69
C GLU A 84 -1.06 15.61 5.11
N ILE A 85 -1.68 14.93 4.14
CA ILE A 85 -2.69 13.89 4.45
C ILE A 85 -2.05 12.94 5.46
N PRO A 86 -2.66 12.71 6.64
CA PRO A 86 -2.10 11.80 7.63
C PRO A 86 -1.87 10.44 6.99
N THR A 87 -0.63 9.99 6.99
CA THR A 87 -0.27 8.67 6.46
C THR A 87 0.50 7.90 7.52
N PHE A 88 0.42 6.58 7.48
CA PHE A 88 1.26 5.71 8.32
C PHE A 88 2.73 5.70 7.88
N GLY A 89 3.06 6.35 6.77
CA GLY A 89 4.40 6.47 6.22
C GLY A 89 4.44 6.29 4.72
N LYS A 90 5.59 6.64 4.12
CA LYS A 90 5.82 6.51 2.67
C LYS A 90 6.46 5.16 2.35
N ILE A 91 5.96 4.54 1.28
CA ILE A 91 6.42 3.24 0.76
C ILE A 91 6.72 3.38 -0.72
N VAL A 92 7.90 2.97 -1.15
CA VAL A 92 8.25 2.83 -2.57
C VAL A 92 7.97 1.39 -3.00
N ILE A 93 7.22 1.20 -4.09
CA ILE A 93 7.01 -0.13 -4.67
C ILE A 93 7.45 -0.17 -6.13
N GLY A 94 7.83 -1.37 -6.60
CA GLY A 94 8.20 -1.56 -8.00
C GLY A 94 8.37 -3.03 -8.36
N THR A 95 8.27 -3.35 -9.65
CA THR A 95 8.69 -4.63 -10.21
C THR A 95 10.15 -4.51 -10.64
N VAL A 96 10.96 -5.45 -10.20
CA VAL A 96 12.43 -5.40 -10.38
C VAL A 96 12.86 -5.42 -11.85
N LYS A 97 14.09 -5.02 -12.11
CA LYS A 97 14.72 -4.95 -13.43
C LYS A 97 14.61 -6.28 -14.19
N GLY A 98 14.19 -6.19 -15.45
CA GLY A 98 14.00 -7.33 -16.36
C GLY A 98 12.63 -8.02 -16.20
N ASP A 99 11.78 -7.60 -15.24
CA ASP A 99 10.46 -8.15 -15.02
C ASP A 99 9.37 -7.15 -15.41
N LEU A 100 8.39 -7.60 -16.20
CA LEU A 100 7.29 -6.77 -16.70
C LEU A 100 5.93 -7.10 -16.03
N HIS A 101 5.91 -8.06 -15.12
CA HIS A 101 4.69 -8.50 -14.46
C HIS A 101 4.36 -7.55 -13.29
N ASP A 102 3.24 -6.86 -13.37
CA ASP A 102 2.88 -5.82 -12.41
C ASP A 102 1.50 -5.98 -11.76
N LEU A 103 0.70 -6.96 -12.17
CA LEU A 103 -0.66 -7.16 -11.63
C LEU A 103 -0.67 -7.32 -10.11
N GLY A 104 0.18 -8.20 -9.58
CA GLY A 104 0.31 -8.42 -8.13
C GLY A 104 0.82 -7.18 -7.39
N LYS A 105 1.83 -6.50 -7.96
CA LYS A 105 2.36 -5.23 -7.42
C LYS A 105 1.28 -4.15 -7.38
N ASN A 106 0.49 -4.02 -8.44
CA ASN A 106 -0.58 -3.02 -8.51
C ASN A 106 -1.64 -3.28 -7.44
N LEU A 107 -2.02 -4.55 -7.21
CA LEU A 107 -2.90 -4.93 -6.12
C LEU A 107 -2.32 -4.58 -4.74
N VAL A 108 -1.04 -4.88 -4.52
CA VAL A 108 -0.32 -4.49 -3.29
C VAL A 108 -0.37 -2.97 -3.10
N GLY A 109 -0.10 -2.19 -4.15
CA GLY A 109 -0.16 -0.73 -4.11
C GLY A 109 -1.54 -0.18 -3.74
N ILE A 110 -2.61 -0.76 -4.31
CA ILE A 110 -4.00 -0.42 -3.98
C ILE A 110 -4.29 -0.70 -2.51
N MET A 111 -3.93 -1.89 -2.02
CA MET A 111 -4.21 -2.28 -0.64
C MET A 111 -3.38 -1.50 0.39
N LEU A 112 -2.12 -1.18 0.09
CA LEU A 112 -1.31 -0.31 0.94
C LEU A 112 -1.89 1.11 1.04
N LYS A 113 -2.33 1.71 -0.09
CA LYS A 113 -3.03 3.00 -0.10
C LYS A 113 -4.34 2.92 0.69
N GLY A 114 -5.11 1.84 0.50
CA GLY A 114 -6.31 1.55 1.27
C GLY A 114 -6.06 1.36 2.76
N ALA A 115 -4.86 0.96 3.14
CA ALA A 115 -4.43 0.86 4.54
C ALA A 115 -3.86 2.18 5.11
N GLY A 116 -3.83 3.28 4.34
CA GLY A 116 -3.42 4.60 4.78
C GLY A 116 -1.94 4.93 4.57
N PHE A 117 -1.23 4.17 3.74
CA PHE A 117 0.15 4.49 3.37
C PHE A 117 0.21 5.40 2.13
N ASP A 118 1.21 6.28 2.09
CA ASP A 118 1.58 7.02 0.88
C ASP A 118 2.47 6.13 0.00
N VAL A 119 1.97 5.71 -1.16
CA VAL A 119 2.62 4.72 -2.02
C VAL A 119 3.13 5.36 -3.29
N ILE A 120 4.45 5.31 -3.46
CA ILE A 120 5.17 5.74 -4.65
C ILE A 120 5.45 4.52 -5.51
N ASP A 121 4.71 4.38 -6.60
CA ASP A 121 4.85 3.26 -7.54
C ASP A 121 5.84 3.63 -8.66
N LEU A 122 6.96 2.91 -8.71
CA LEU A 122 7.99 3.07 -9.73
C LEU A 122 7.65 2.37 -11.06
N GLY A 123 6.56 1.60 -11.09
CA GLY A 123 6.19 0.80 -12.25
C GLY A 123 6.94 -0.53 -12.32
N LYS A 124 7.35 -0.92 -13.52
CA LYS A 124 7.99 -2.20 -13.84
C LYS A 124 9.35 -1.99 -14.50
N ASP A 125 10.17 -3.06 -14.55
CA ASP A 125 11.54 -3.01 -15.09
C ASP A 125 12.42 -1.97 -14.38
N VAL A 126 12.29 -1.88 -13.06
CA VAL A 126 12.92 -0.83 -12.26
C VAL A 126 14.34 -1.22 -11.85
N ALA A 127 15.31 -0.38 -12.18
CA ALA A 127 16.70 -0.57 -11.78
C ALA A 127 16.86 -0.53 -10.25
N PRO A 128 17.74 -1.35 -9.65
CA PRO A 128 17.97 -1.39 -8.21
C PRO A 128 18.29 -0.03 -7.59
N GLU A 129 19.11 0.78 -8.25
CA GLU A 129 19.51 2.12 -7.83
C GLU A 129 18.29 3.04 -7.69
N LYS A 130 17.32 2.92 -8.62
CA LYS A 130 16.12 3.75 -8.62
C LYS A 130 15.24 3.53 -7.40
N PHE A 131 15.15 2.30 -6.88
CA PHE A 131 14.45 2.02 -5.63
C PHE A 131 15.08 2.79 -4.47
N VAL A 132 16.40 2.70 -4.33
CA VAL A 132 17.14 3.33 -3.22
C VAL A 132 17.10 4.86 -3.33
N GLU A 133 17.42 5.40 -4.52
CA GLU A 133 17.39 6.85 -4.78
C GLU A 133 16.01 7.45 -4.48
N THR A 134 14.94 6.79 -4.94
CA THR A 134 13.60 7.30 -4.71
C THR A 134 13.23 7.20 -3.22
N ALA A 135 13.56 6.10 -2.55
CA ALA A 135 13.26 5.96 -1.12
C ALA A 135 13.98 7.04 -0.29
N VAL A 136 15.23 7.36 -0.61
CA VAL A 136 15.97 8.45 0.05
C VAL A 136 15.36 9.81 -0.26
N LYS A 137 15.12 10.11 -1.53
CA LYS A 137 14.56 11.40 -1.99
C LYS A 137 13.20 11.71 -1.34
N GLU A 138 12.34 10.71 -1.29
CA GLU A 138 10.97 10.85 -0.80
C GLU A 138 10.85 10.59 0.72
N ASN A 139 11.97 10.32 1.39
CA ASN A 139 12.02 9.94 2.81
C ASN A 139 11.12 8.72 3.14
N ALA A 140 11.04 7.77 2.19
CA ALA A 140 10.30 6.54 2.41
C ALA A 140 11.01 5.63 3.40
N LYS A 141 10.23 4.90 4.19
CA LYS A 141 10.74 3.99 5.24
C LYS A 141 10.70 2.52 4.82
N LEU A 142 10.07 2.23 3.69
CA LEU A 142 9.90 0.86 3.21
C LEU A 142 9.98 0.81 1.68
N ILE A 143 10.67 -0.22 1.18
CA ILE A 143 10.73 -0.60 -0.23
C ILE A 143 10.04 -1.95 -0.40
N GLY A 144 9.00 -2.00 -1.23
CA GLY A 144 8.33 -3.22 -1.66
C GLY A 144 8.80 -3.63 -3.06
N MET A 145 9.27 -4.85 -3.22
CA MET A 145 9.77 -5.37 -4.49
C MET A 145 8.96 -6.58 -4.96
N SER A 146 8.63 -6.61 -6.26
CA SER A 146 7.93 -7.72 -6.91
C SER A 146 8.77 -8.35 -8.01
N ALA A 147 8.77 -9.68 -8.08
CA ALA A 147 9.31 -10.44 -9.21
C ALA A 147 8.45 -11.68 -9.48
N LEU A 148 8.21 -11.99 -10.76
CA LEU A 148 7.50 -13.21 -11.18
C LEU A 148 8.45 -14.24 -11.82
N LEU A 149 9.62 -13.83 -12.28
CA LEU A 149 10.59 -14.70 -12.92
C LEU A 149 11.75 -15.03 -11.97
N THR A 150 12.15 -16.30 -11.90
CA THR A 150 13.32 -16.71 -11.11
C THR A 150 14.60 -16.04 -11.57
N THR A 151 14.68 -15.69 -12.85
CA THR A 151 15.83 -14.98 -13.46
C THR A 151 15.94 -13.52 -13.03
N THR A 152 14.86 -12.90 -12.56
CA THR A 152 14.83 -11.49 -12.11
C THR A 152 14.94 -11.35 -10.59
N MET A 153 14.68 -12.42 -9.82
CA MET A 153 14.83 -12.43 -8.35
C MET A 153 16.17 -11.86 -7.84
N PRO A 154 17.33 -12.12 -8.47
CA PRO A 154 18.61 -11.57 -8.00
C PRO A 154 18.65 -10.04 -7.90
N MET A 155 17.80 -9.32 -8.65
CA MET A 155 17.71 -7.85 -8.56
C MET A 155 17.21 -7.37 -7.20
N MET A 156 16.38 -8.17 -6.50
CA MET A 156 15.98 -7.88 -5.12
C MET A 156 17.17 -7.87 -4.18
N LYS A 157 18.06 -8.86 -4.32
CA LYS A 157 19.31 -8.90 -3.55
C LYS A 157 20.17 -7.67 -3.81
N THR A 158 20.27 -7.24 -5.07
CA THR A 158 21.04 -6.04 -5.42
C THR A 158 20.51 -4.79 -4.70
N VAL A 159 19.18 -4.62 -4.59
CA VAL A 159 18.57 -3.50 -3.81
C VAL A 159 18.97 -3.60 -2.33
N VAL A 160 18.85 -4.78 -1.72
CA VAL A 160 19.22 -5.01 -0.32
C VAL A 160 20.71 -4.71 -0.10
N ASP A 161 21.58 -5.17 -1.00
CA ASP A 161 23.03 -4.91 -0.91
C ASP A 161 23.34 -3.40 -1.04
N LEU A 162 22.65 -2.68 -1.93
CA LEU A 162 22.79 -1.22 -2.07
C LEU A 162 22.37 -0.48 -0.79
N LEU A 163 21.29 -0.90 -0.12
CA LEU A 163 20.90 -0.33 1.16
C LEU A 163 21.98 -0.53 2.22
N LYS A 164 22.56 -1.73 2.30
CA LYS A 164 23.67 -2.04 3.24
C LYS A 164 24.92 -1.22 2.91
N GLN A 165 25.33 -1.14 1.64
CA GLN A 165 26.51 -0.38 1.21
C GLN A 165 26.39 1.11 1.55
N ASN A 166 25.18 1.65 1.53
CA ASN A 166 24.91 3.06 1.85
C ASN A 166 24.54 3.29 3.34
N ASN A 167 24.62 2.28 4.21
CA ASN A 167 24.21 2.35 5.63
C ASN A 167 22.76 2.80 5.82
N LEU A 168 21.85 2.32 4.98
CA LEU A 168 20.42 2.66 4.96
C LEU A 168 19.51 1.52 5.46
N ASN A 169 20.05 0.31 5.65
CA ASN A 169 19.30 -0.90 6.04
C ASN A 169 18.56 -0.78 7.38
N ASP A 170 19.03 0.08 8.30
CA ASP A 170 18.34 0.35 9.56
C ASP A 170 17.23 1.41 9.42
N LYS A 171 17.28 2.22 8.37
CA LYS A 171 16.37 3.35 8.12
C LYS A 171 15.27 3.02 7.12
N ILE A 172 15.57 2.15 6.14
CA ILE A 172 14.67 1.77 5.06
C ILE A 172 14.55 0.25 5.07
N LYS A 173 13.35 -0.24 5.37
CA LYS A 173 13.03 -1.66 5.41
C LYS A 173 12.65 -2.20 4.04
N THR A 174 12.71 -3.52 3.87
CA THR A 174 12.41 -4.18 2.60
C THR A 174 11.38 -5.29 2.76
N VAL A 175 10.38 -5.30 1.88
CA VAL A 175 9.41 -6.39 1.74
C VAL A 175 9.48 -6.91 0.33
N ILE A 176 9.60 -8.22 0.17
CA ILE A 176 9.65 -8.88 -1.14
C ILE A 176 8.46 -9.81 -1.32
N GLY A 177 7.98 -9.92 -2.56
CA GLY A 177 6.88 -10.80 -2.94
C GLY A 177 6.88 -11.16 -4.40
N GLY A 178 5.99 -12.09 -4.76
CA GLY A 178 5.84 -12.63 -6.11
C GLY A 178 5.82 -14.15 -6.10
N ALA A 179 5.25 -14.78 -7.14
CA ALA A 179 4.97 -16.20 -7.16
C ALA A 179 6.18 -17.12 -6.87
N PRO A 180 7.40 -16.86 -7.38
CA PRO A 180 8.56 -17.70 -7.09
C PRO A 180 9.26 -17.34 -5.77
N ILE A 181 8.83 -16.26 -5.10
CA ILE A 181 9.48 -15.77 -3.88
C ILE A 181 9.05 -16.62 -2.69
N THR A 182 10.00 -16.91 -1.82
CA THR A 182 9.77 -17.67 -0.59
C THR A 182 10.34 -16.94 0.63
N LYS A 183 9.86 -17.30 1.82
CA LYS A 183 10.41 -16.81 3.08
C LYS A 183 11.92 -17.11 3.19
N LYS A 184 12.32 -18.33 2.79
CA LYS A 184 13.72 -18.73 2.79
C LYS A 184 14.58 -17.82 1.91
N TYR A 185 14.09 -17.45 0.71
CA TYR A 185 14.81 -16.53 -0.16
C TYR A 185 14.93 -15.12 0.45
N ALA A 186 13.88 -14.62 1.12
CA ALA A 186 13.95 -13.35 1.82
C ALA A 186 15.05 -13.35 2.89
N GLU A 187 15.09 -14.41 3.70
CA GLU A 187 16.13 -14.59 4.73
C GLU A 187 17.53 -14.69 4.12
N GLU A 188 17.68 -15.44 3.02
CA GLU A 188 18.97 -15.64 2.32
C GLU A 188 19.55 -14.32 1.78
N ILE A 189 18.73 -13.46 1.19
CA ILE A 189 19.19 -12.17 0.66
C ILE A 189 19.25 -11.06 1.73
N GLY A 190 18.69 -11.32 2.90
CA GLY A 190 18.62 -10.38 4.02
C GLY A 190 17.56 -9.29 3.83
N ALA A 191 16.44 -9.60 3.17
CA ALA A 191 15.25 -8.76 3.15
C ALA A 191 14.53 -8.86 4.51
N ASP A 192 13.89 -7.76 4.94
CA ASP A 192 13.28 -7.68 6.27
C ASP A 192 11.99 -8.49 6.38
N ALA A 193 11.24 -8.66 5.27
CA ALA A 193 10.05 -9.51 5.22
C ALA A 193 9.75 -10.09 3.84
N TYR A 194 8.95 -11.16 3.89
CA TYR A 194 8.31 -11.79 2.76
C TYR A 194 6.80 -11.67 2.88
N ALA A 195 6.14 -11.26 1.81
CA ALA A 195 4.69 -11.23 1.70
C ALA A 195 4.25 -12.14 0.54
N PHE A 196 3.48 -13.17 0.87
CA PHE A 196 2.97 -14.13 -0.14
C PHE A 196 1.75 -13.59 -0.90
N ASP A 197 1.07 -12.56 -0.35
CA ASP A 197 -0.07 -11.87 -0.98
C ASP A 197 -0.12 -10.39 -0.60
N ALA A 198 -1.10 -9.69 -1.15
CA ALA A 198 -1.27 -8.26 -0.93
C ALA A 198 -1.73 -7.92 0.51
N ALA A 199 -2.54 -8.77 1.14
CA ALA A 199 -2.98 -8.57 2.53
C ALA A 199 -1.80 -8.72 3.50
N LYS A 200 -0.93 -9.73 3.27
CA LYS A 200 0.30 -9.91 4.05
C LYS A 200 1.27 -8.76 3.86
N SER A 201 1.33 -8.16 2.67
CA SER A 201 2.14 -6.95 2.42
C SER A 201 1.71 -5.78 3.32
N VAL A 202 0.40 -5.57 3.48
CA VAL A 202 -0.15 -4.54 4.39
C VAL A 202 0.19 -4.84 5.84
N GLU A 203 0.06 -6.09 6.27
CA GLU A 203 0.43 -6.50 7.63
C GLU A 203 1.92 -6.26 7.91
N CYS A 204 2.80 -6.66 6.98
CA CYS A 204 4.24 -6.41 7.10
C CYS A 204 4.55 -4.92 7.21
N ALA A 205 3.94 -4.09 6.36
CA ALA A 205 4.14 -2.64 6.38
C ALA A 205 3.70 -2.02 7.70
N LYS A 206 2.51 -2.39 8.22
CA LYS A 206 2.01 -1.91 9.53
C LYS A 206 2.95 -2.28 10.66
N ASN A 207 3.44 -3.53 10.70
CA ASN A 207 4.33 -4.00 11.76
C ASN A 207 5.70 -3.31 11.74
N MET A 208 6.19 -2.89 10.57
CA MET A 208 7.50 -2.24 10.41
C MET A 208 7.46 -0.72 10.64
N LEU A 209 6.33 -0.08 10.38
CA LEU A 209 6.23 1.39 10.39
C LEU A 209 5.47 1.96 11.59
N ASN A 210 4.76 1.11 12.37
CA ASN A 210 4.04 1.51 13.59
C ASN A 210 4.84 1.29 14.89
N ASN A 211 6.16 0.98 14.78
CA ASN A 211 7.05 0.83 15.94
C ASN A 211 7.93 2.05 16.11
#